data_56ad82464646962927047d86999da052
#
_entry.id   56ad82464646962927047d86999da052
#
_cell.length_a   1.000
_cell.length_b   1.000
_cell.length_c   1.000
_cell.angle_alpha   90.00
_cell.angle_beta   90.00
_cell.angle_gamma   90.00
#
_symmetry.space_group_name_H-M   'P 1'
#
loop_
_entity.id
_entity.type
_entity.pdbx_description
1 polymer ?
#
loop_
_entity_poly.entity_id
_entity_poly.type
_entity_poly.pdbx_seq_one_letter_code
_entity_poly.pdbx_strand_id
1 'polypeptide(L)'
;PLAELITLPYNTFLSFQFSKRWLIAFLYGLLCHVIFTVSVVTMLVAMFFGMSQSFGKIPDPYSYFFNLLLLLQFPIAHSFLLSSIGQKYLRYFSPKQYSKTLAPTIFALLASIQLFLLFFCWTPTKIMIWQATGTSYFLMCTLYSFSWLLLIWASIDAGAELQSGALGWMSLAQNKAPKFPELPTFG
;
A
#
# COMPACT_ATOMS: atom_id res chain seq x y z
N PRO A 1 48.92 -28.54 -22.26
CA PRO A 1 47.44 -28.44 -22.31
C PRO A 1 46.77 -28.09 -20.98
N LEU A 2 47.48 -27.54 -19.98
CA LEU A 2 46.92 -27.12 -18.70
C LEU A 2 46.86 -25.58 -18.55
N ALA A 3 47.29 -24.83 -19.58
CA ALA A 3 47.32 -23.35 -19.55
C ALA A 3 46.04 -22.69 -20.10
N GLU A 4 45.11 -23.44 -20.69
CA GLU A 4 43.86 -22.89 -21.24
C GLU A 4 42.69 -22.83 -20.27
N LEU A 5 42.81 -23.34 -19.04
CA LEU A 5 41.75 -23.37 -18.04
C LEU A 5 41.75 -22.18 -17.09
N ILE A 6 42.64 -21.20 -17.26
CA ILE A 6 42.79 -20.06 -16.33
C ILE A 6 42.36 -18.70 -16.96
N THR A 7 41.74 -18.68 -18.13
CA THR A 7 41.22 -17.44 -18.71
C THR A 7 39.67 -17.43 -18.71
N LEU A 8 39.06 -17.76 -17.60
CA LEU A 8 37.71 -17.26 -17.36
C LEU A 8 37.80 -15.77 -17.15
N PRO A 9 37.06 -14.93 -17.92
CA PRO A 9 37.18 -13.49 -17.80
C PRO A 9 36.70 -13.07 -16.41
N TYR A 10 37.67 -12.69 -15.56
CA TYR A 10 37.47 -12.12 -14.23
C TYR A 10 36.57 -10.86 -14.24
N ASN A 11 36.25 -10.35 -15.42
CA ASN A 11 35.41 -9.18 -15.64
C ASN A 11 33.91 -9.47 -15.73
N THR A 12 33.45 -10.73 -15.66
CA THR A 12 32.00 -11.06 -15.75
C THR A 12 31.32 -11.01 -14.39
N PHE A 13 32.05 -10.95 -13.30
CA PHE A 13 31.49 -11.00 -11.94
C PHE A 13 31.20 -9.64 -11.32
N LEU A 14 31.64 -8.52 -11.87
CA LEU A 14 31.52 -7.18 -11.26
C LEU A 14 30.86 -6.10 -12.13
N SER A 15 30.30 -6.42 -13.28
CA SER A 15 29.44 -5.47 -13.99
C SER A 15 27.96 -5.71 -13.67
N PHE A 16 27.60 -5.76 -12.40
CA PHE A 16 26.24 -5.41 -12.00
C PHE A 16 26.08 -3.92 -12.22
N GLN A 17 26.04 -3.49 -13.47
CA GLN A 17 25.61 -2.15 -13.82
C GLN A 17 24.15 -2.06 -13.38
N PHE A 18 23.93 -1.53 -12.17
CA PHE A 18 22.60 -1.11 -11.73
C PHE A 18 22.05 -0.14 -12.77
N SER A 19 21.28 -0.66 -13.70
CA SER A 19 20.60 0.19 -14.68
C SER A 19 19.84 1.27 -13.92
N LYS A 20 19.92 2.54 -14.34
CA LYS A 20 19.14 3.65 -13.75
C LYS A 20 17.67 3.27 -13.58
N ARG A 21 17.13 2.45 -14.50
CA ARG A 21 15.79 1.91 -14.43
C ARG A 21 15.58 1.01 -13.21
N TRP A 22 16.50 0.10 -12.93
CA TRP A 22 16.42 -0.80 -11.79
C TRP A 22 16.47 -0.04 -10.46
N LEU A 23 17.35 0.94 -10.37
CA LEU A 23 17.44 1.81 -9.18
C LEU A 23 16.12 2.58 -8.95
N ILE A 24 15.53 3.15 -10.00
CA ILE A 24 14.25 3.84 -9.91
C ILE A 24 13.15 2.86 -9.47
N ALA A 25 13.06 1.68 -10.09
CA ALA A 25 12.09 0.66 -9.72
C ALA A 25 12.23 0.27 -8.24
N PHE A 26 13.45 0.03 -7.77
CA PHE A 26 13.74 -0.34 -6.39
C PHE A 26 13.34 0.78 -5.40
N LEU A 27 13.70 2.03 -5.67
CA LEU A 27 13.37 3.15 -4.80
C LEU A 27 11.85 3.35 -4.69
N TYR A 28 11.12 3.32 -5.81
CA TYR A 28 9.66 3.41 -5.79
C TYR A 28 9.01 2.21 -5.11
N GLY A 29 9.53 1.01 -5.34
CA GLY A 29 9.06 -0.21 -4.68
C GLY A 29 9.28 -0.17 -3.18
N LEU A 30 10.48 0.18 -2.74
CA LEU A 30 10.83 0.29 -1.32
C LEU A 30 9.94 1.34 -0.62
N LEU A 31 9.83 2.54 -1.19
CA LEU A 31 9.00 3.60 -0.63
C LEU A 31 7.54 3.17 -0.53
N CYS A 32 6.99 2.57 -1.61
CA CYS A 32 5.62 2.11 -1.66
C CYS A 32 5.36 1.05 -0.57
N HIS A 33 6.21 0.03 -0.46
CA HIS A 33 5.99 -1.05 0.50
C HIS A 33 6.21 -0.62 1.95
N VAL A 34 7.15 0.27 2.23
CA VAL A 34 7.33 0.83 3.57
C VAL A 34 6.08 1.60 4.00
N ILE A 35 5.59 2.53 3.17
CA ILE A 35 4.39 3.32 3.48
C ILE A 35 3.15 2.42 3.55
N PHE A 36 2.99 1.47 2.64
CA PHE A 36 1.90 0.49 2.66
C PHE A 36 1.89 -0.30 3.97
N THR A 37 3.03 -0.86 4.36
CA THR A 37 3.15 -1.65 5.60
C THR A 37 2.84 -0.82 6.83
N VAL A 38 3.40 0.39 6.93
CA VAL A 38 3.12 1.31 8.05
C VAL A 38 1.64 1.66 8.10
N SER A 39 1.00 1.92 6.96
CA SER A 39 -0.43 2.24 6.90
C SER A 39 -1.31 1.08 7.34
N VAL A 40 -1.02 -0.14 6.85
CA VAL A 40 -1.77 -1.35 7.22
C VAL A 40 -1.58 -1.67 8.70
N VAL A 41 -0.36 -1.57 9.23
CA VAL A 41 -0.11 -1.80 10.68
C VAL A 41 -0.84 -0.74 11.53
N THR A 42 -0.80 0.53 11.12
CA THR A 42 -1.54 1.60 11.83
C THR A 42 -3.05 1.33 11.82
N MET A 43 -3.60 0.94 10.66
CA MET A 43 -5.01 0.55 10.52
C MET A 43 -5.35 -0.63 11.43
N LEU A 44 -4.53 -1.70 11.41
CA LEU A 44 -4.73 -2.89 12.23
C LEU A 44 -4.76 -2.53 13.71
N VAL A 45 -3.78 -1.77 14.19
CA VAL A 45 -3.73 -1.35 15.59
C VAL A 45 -4.91 -0.44 15.95
N ALA A 46 -5.20 0.59 15.15
CA ALA A 46 -6.28 1.51 15.42
C ALA A 46 -7.64 0.80 15.48
N MET A 47 -7.93 -0.09 14.54
CA MET A 47 -9.18 -0.86 14.51
C MET A 47 -9.28 -1.85 15.67
N PHE A 48 -8.18 -2.51 16.06
CA PHE A 48 -8.17 -3.42 17.20
C PHE A 48 -8.57 -2.71 18.50
N PHE A 49 -8.10 -1.50 18.71
CA PHE A 49 -8.43 -0.68 19.88
C PHE A 49 -9.67 0.21 19.67
N GLY A 50 -10.48 -0.05 18.65
CA GLY A 50 -11.70 0.72 18.38
C GLY A 50 -11.46 2.21 18.18
N MET A 51 -10.36 2.58 17.48
CA MET A 51 -9.95 3.97 17.21
C MET A 51 -9.61 4.81 18.45
N SER A 52 -9.47 4.18 19.63
CA SER A 52 -9.17 4.88 20.89
C SER A 52 -7.68 5.22 21.06
N GLN A 53 -6.80 4.60 20.27
CA GLN A 53 -5.33 4.74 20.34
C GLN A 53 -4.75 5.60 19.20
N SER A 54 -5.59 6.37 18.52
CA SER A 54 -5.14 7.27 17.45
C SER A 54 -4.57 8.57 18.01
N PHE A 55 -3.78 9.29 17.19
CA PHE A 55 -2.97 10.41 17.64
C PHE A 55 -3.62 11.80 17.45
N GLY A 56 -4.81 11.87 16.86
CA GLY A 56 -5.54 13.12 16.71
C GLY A 56 -5.88 13.75 18.07
N LYS A 57 -5.76 15.08 18.15
CA LYS A 57 -5.98 15.86 19.40
C LYS A 57 -6.86 17.07 19.16
N ILE A 58 -7.83 16.97 18.28
CA ILE A 58 -8.74 18.09 17.99
C ILE A 58 -9.80 18.18 19.09
N PRO A 59 -10.04 19.37 19.69
CA PRO A 59 -11.04 19.52 20.73
C PRO A 59 -12.46 19.35 20.19
N ASP A 60 -13.38 18.87 21.05
CA ASP A 60 -14.80 18.81 20.75
C ASP A 60 -15.39 20.26 20.67
N PRO A 61 -16.38 20.50 19.80
CA PRO A 61 -17.04 19.53 18.89
C PRO A 61 -16.34 19.34 17.52
N TYR A 62 -15.23 20.03 17.26
CA TYR A 62 -14.54 20.03 15.96
C TYR A 62 -13.97 18.66 15.59
N SER A 63 -13.69 17.81 16.58
CA SER A 63 -13.21 16.45 16.40
C SER A 63 -14.13 15.61 15.51
N TYR A 64 -15.46 15.73 15.67
CA TYR A 64 -16.44 15.00 14.86
C TYR A 64 -16.40 15.42 13.39
N PHE A 65 -16.32 16.72 13.13
CA PHE A 65 -16.22 17.24 11.77
C PHE A 65 -14.91 16.82 11.10
N PHE A 66 -13.80 16.91 11.83
CA PHE A 66 -12.50 16.50 11.31
C PHE A 66 -12.43 14.99 11.02
N ASN A 67 -12.94 14.15 11.91
CA ASN A 67 -13.05 12.71 11.70
C ASN A 67 -13.93 12.38 10.47
N LEU A 68 -15.02 13.12 10.28
CA LEU A 68 -15.85 12.96 9.07
C LEU A 68 -15.06 13.31 7.80
N LEU A 69 -14.27 14.40 7.82
CA LEU A 69 -13.40 14.75 6.68
C LEU A 69 -12.36 13.64 6.41
N LEU A 70 -11.77 13.06 7.46
CA LEU A 70 -10.84 11.94 7.33
C LEU A 70 -11.50 10.70 6.71
N LEU A 71 -12.74 10.40 7.07
CA LEU A 71 -13.51 9.31 6.47
C LEU A 71 -13.80 9.57 4.99
N LEU A 72 -14.24 10.79 4.66
CA LEU A 72 -14.63 11.15 3.30
C LEU A 72 -13.43 11.30 2.35
N GLN A 73 -12.27 11.74 2.85
CA GLN A 73 -11.10 11.97 2.02
C GLN A 73 -10.64 10.68 1.31
N PHE A 74 -10.71 9.52 1.98
CA PHE A 74 -10.22 8.28 1.41
C PHE A 74 -11.04 7.84 0.18
N PRO A 75 -12.37 7.63 0.24
CA PRO A 75 -13.13 7.21 -0.92
C PRO A 75 -13.18 8.28 -2.03
N ILE A 76 -13.22 9.56 -1.68
CA ILE A 76 -13.25 10.65 -2.68
C ILE A 76 -11.93 10.68 -3.45
N ALA A 77 -10.81 10.76 -2.75
CA ALA A 77 -9.49 10.85 -3.39
C ALA A 77 -9.14 9.54 -4.12
N HIS A 78 -9.50 8.38 -3.55
CA HIS A 78 -9.31 7.08 -4.19
C HIS A 78 -10.09 6.99 -5.52
N SER A 79 -11.37 7.35 -5.51
CA SER A 79 -12.19 7.38 -6.73
C SER A 79 -11.68 8.40 -7.75
N PHE A 80 -11.24 9.59 -7.29
CA PHE A 80 -10.64 10.59 -8.15
C PHE A 80 -9.38 10.05 -8.84
N LEU A 81 -8.46 9.40 -8.11
CA LEU A 81 -7.23 8.85 -8.67
C LEU A 81 -7.47 7.72 -9.69
N LEU A 82 -8.61 7.00 -9.58
CA LEU A 82 -9.04 6.01 -10.57
C LEU A 82 -9.62 6.64 -11.84
N SER A 83 -10.08 7.88 -11.78
CA SER A 83 -10.64 8.59 -12.95
C SER A 83 -9.58 8.87 -14.02
N SER A 84 -10.03 9.14 -15.26
CA SER A 84 -9.14 9.51 -16.38
C SER A 84 -8.29 10.76 -16.09
N ILE A 85 -8.84 11.69 -15.31
CA ILE A 85 -8.14 12.91 -14.87
C ILE A 85 -7.09 12.54 -13.81
N GLY A 86 -7.47 11.80 -12.78
CA GLY A 86 -6.58 11.35 -11.71
C GLY A 86 -5.41 10.53 -12.22
N GLN A 87 -5.63 9.66 -13.20
CA GLN A 87 -4.57 8.90 -13.87
C GLN A 87 -3.53 9.79 -14.56
N LYS A 88 -3.90 10.98 -15.04
CA LYS A 88 -2.93 11.97 -15.55
C LYS A 88 -2.10 12.56 -14.41
N TYR A 89 -2.71 12.85 -13.26
CA TYR A 89 -2.00 13.36 -12.08
C TYR A 89 -0.99 12.35 -11.53
N LEU A 90 -1.32 11.06 -11.48
CA LEU A 90 -0.38 10.01 -11.04
C LEU A 90 0.94 10.04 -11.80
N ARG A 91 0.91 10.40 -13.09
CA ARG A 91 2.10 10.44 -13.94
C ARG A 91 3.08 11.56 -13.59
N TYR A 92 2.65 12.60 -12.88
CA TYR A 92 3.55 13.70 -12.44
C TYR A 92 4.48 13.26 -11.31
N PHE A 93 4.12 12.21 -10.56
CA PHE A 93 4.91 11.71 -9.43
C PHE A 93 5.99 10.70 -9.83
N SER A 94 6.27 10.55 -11.12
CA SER A 94 7.29 9.64 -11.63
C SER A 94 8.00 10.20 -12.86
N PRO A 95 9.22 9.73 -13.18
CA PRO A 95 9.94 10.14 -14.37
C PRO A 95 9.08 9.90 -15.62
N LYS A 96 8.99 10.89 -16.51
CA LYS A 96 8.11 10.88 -17.70
C LYS A 96 8.19 9.58 -18.51
N GLN A 97 9.39 9.04 -18.70
CA GLN A 97 9.63 7.81 -19.47
C GLN A 97 9.03 6.54 -18.83
N TYR A 98 8.82 6.52 -17.50
CA TYR A 98 8.31 5.37 -16.75
C TYR A 98 6.92 5.62 -16.14
N SER A 99 6.33 6.77 -16.41
CA SER A 99 5.12 7.24 -15.74
C SER A 99 3.91 6.30 -15.93
N LYS A 100 3.78 5.67 -17.11
CA LYS A 100 2.70 4.70 -17.34
C LYS A 100 2.93 3.40 -16.57
N THR A 101 4.17 2.92 -16.52
CA THR A 101 4.53 1.66 -15.84
C THR A 101 4.44 1.80 -14.33
N LEU A 102 4.86 2.95 -13.77
CA LEU A 102 4.83 3.21 -12.33
C LEU A 102 3.46 3.67 -11.81
N ALA A 103 2.49 3.96 -12.66
CA ALA A 103 1.18 4.45 -12.24
C ALA A 103 0.50 3.57 -11.16
N PRO A 104 0.49 2.23 -11.23
CA PRO A 104 -0.06 1.39 -10.17
C PRO A 104 0.68 1.55 -8.84
N THR A 105 2.01 1.65 -8.86
CA THR A 105 2.82 1.86 -7.64
C THR A 105 2.54 3.21 -7.01
N ILE A 106 2.45 4.29 -7.81
CA ILE A 106 2.11 5.62 -7.32
C ILE A 106 0.70 5.66 -6.76
N PHE A 107 -0.25 5.00 -7.42
CA PHE A 107 -1.63 4.90 -6.93
C PHE A 107 -1.67 4.24 -5.54
N ALA A 108 -1.03 3.07 -5.39
CA ALA A 108 -0.97 2.35 -4.12
C ALA A 108 -0.26 3.17 -3.02
N LEU A 109 0.82 3.88 -3.38
CA LEU A 109 1.53 4.77 -2.45
C LEU A 109 0.62 5.89 -1.93
N LEU A 110 -0.09 6.59 -2.83
CA LEU A 110 -1.00 7.67 -2.42
C LEU A 110 -2.19 7.15 -1.63
N ALA A 111 -2.78 6.02 -2.02
CA ALA A 111 -3.85 5.37 -1.26
C ALA A 111 -3.38 4.95 0.14
N SER A 112 -2.16 4.46 0.26
CA SER A 112 -1.57 4.09 1.55
C SER A 112 -1.35 5.32 2.45
N ILE A 113 -0.88 6.44 1.90
CA ILE A 113 -0.75 7.70 2.65
C ILE A 113 -2.11 8.17 3.16
N GLN A 114 -3.15 8.10 2.33
CA GLN A 114 -4.52 8.50 2.72
C GLN A 114 -5.05 7.59 3.84
N LEU A 115 -4.80 6.29 3.73
CA LEU A 115 -5.18 5.32 4.75
C LEU A 115 -4.43 5.58 6.07
N PHE A 116 -3.14 5.84 6.00
CA PHE A 116 -2.33 6.22 7.16
C PHE A 116 -2.88 7.47 7.84
N LEU A 117 -3.17 8.53 7.07
CA LEU A 117 -3.73 9.77 7.61
C LEU A 117 -5.06 9.53 8.32
N LEU A 118 -5.95 8.69 7.74
CA LEU A 118 -7.23 8.34 8.35
C LEU A 118 -7.05 7.77 9.76
N PHE A 119 -6.21 6.76 9.91
CA PHE A 119 -6.07 6.07 11.19
C PHE A 119 -5.13 6.77 12.17
N PHE A 120 -4.09 7.44 11.68
CA PHE A 120 -3.14 8.15 12.52
C PHE A 120 -3.71 9.46 13.08
N CYS A 121 -4.37 10.27 12.23
CA CYS A 121 -4.90 11.58 12.61
C CYS A 121 -6.30 11.53 13.23
N TRP A 122 -6.91 10.36 13.31
CA TRP A 122 -8.22 10.21 13.94
C TRP A 122 -8.20 10.73 15.38
N THR A 123 -9.18 11.53 15.75
CA THR A 123 -9.32 12.02 17.13
C THR A 123 -10.31 11.14 17.89
N PRO A 124 -9.87 10.41 18.94
CA PRO A 124 -10.74 9.57 19.74
C PRO A 124 -11.89 10.35 20.38
N THR A 125 -13.13 9.89 20.20
CA THR A 125 -14.32 10.56 20.73
C THR A 125 -14.56 10.34 22.22
N LYS A 126 -13.79 9.44 22.84
CA LYS A 126 -13.91 9.04 24.26
C LYS A 126 -15.26 8.42 24.65
N ILE A 127 -16.14 8.19 23.69
CA ILE A 127 -17.44 7.50 23.91
C ILE A 127 -17.16 6.01 23.80
N MET A 128 -17.30 5.30 24.94
CA MET A 128 -17.22 3.85 24.96
C MET A 128 -18.64 3.29 25.01
N ILE A 129 -19.06 2.66 23.91
CA ILE A 129 -20.40 2.04 23.82
C ILE A 129 -20.39 0.66 24.47
N TRP A 130 -19.31 -0.10 24.27
CA TRP A 130 -19.16 -1.47 24.79
C TRP A 130 -17.70 -1.85 24.87
N GLN A 131 -17.35 -2.68 25.86
CA GLN A 131 -16.00 -3.21 26.05
C GLN A 131 -16.06 -4.72 26.26
N ALA A 132 -15.33 -5.46 25.44
CA ALA A 132 -15.21 -6.91 25.59
C ALA A 132 -14.39 -7.26 26.83
N THR A 133 -14.87 -8.22 27.64
CA THR A 133 -14.17 -8.73 28.83
C THR A 133 -14.29 -10.24 28.93
N GLY A 134 -13.36 -10.90 29.60
CA GLY A 134 -13.41 -12.36 29.81
C GLY A 134 -13.54 -13.15 28.48
N THR A 135 -14.48 -14.05 28.41
CA THR A 135 -14.71 -14.91 27.23
C THR A 135 -15.05 -14.11 25.98
N SER A 136 -15.81 -13.01 26.11
CA SER A 136 -16.15 -12.17 24.97
C SER A 136 -14.92 -11.48 24.35
N TYR A 137 -13.93 -11.16 25.16
CA TYR A 137 -12.65 -10.61 24.64
C TYR A 137 -11.92 -11.65 23.76
N PHE A 138 -11.81 -12.90 24.21
CA PHE A 138 -11.17 -13.95 23.42
C PHE A 138 -11.91 -14.23 22.12
N LEU A 139 -13.25 -14.25 22.18
CA LEU A 139 -14.07 -14.40 20.97
C LEU A 139 -13.83 -13.26 19.98
N MET A 140 -13.82 -11.99 20.43
CA MET A 140 -13.56 -10.85 19.57
C MET A 140 -12.15 -10.87 18.97
N CYS A 141 -11.14 -11.22 19.74
CA CYS A 141 -9.77 -11.39 19.23
C CYS A 141 -9.69 -12.46 18.12
N THR A 142 -10.38 -13.60 18.34
CA THR A 142 -10.44 -14.69 17.35
C THR A 142 -11.13 -14.24 16.07
N LEU A 143 -12.30 -13.61 16.17
CA LEU A 143 -13.06 -13.10 15.04
C LEU A 143 -12.27 -12.02 14.29
N TYR A 144 -11.62 -11.12 15.00
CA TYR A 144 -10.77 -10.08 14.42
C TYR A 144 -9.62 -10.69 13.62
N SER A 145 -8.89 -11.64 14.24
CA SER A 145 -7.78 -12.33 13.57
C SER A 145 -8.25 -13.10 12.33
N PHE A 146 -9.36 -13.81 12.44
CA PHE A 146 -9.95 -14.54 11.32
C PHE A 146 -10.39 -13.62 10.18
N SER A 147 -10.99 -12.47 10.50
CA SER A 147 -11.35 -11.46 9.50
C SER A 147 -10.14 -10.93 8.73
N TRP A 148 -9.00 -10.71 9.40
CA TRP A 148 -7.77 -10.32 8.73
C TRP A 148 -7.20 -11.41 7.83
N LEU A 149 -7.26 -12.69 8.25
CA LEU A 149 -6.84 -13.81 7.40
C LEU A 149 -7.71 -13.91 6.15
N LEU A 150 -9.03 -13.74 6.28
CA LEU A 150 -9.95 -13.70 5.13
C LEU A 150 -9.65 -12.51 4.21
N LEU A 151 -9.34 -11.33 4.77
CA LEU A 151 -8.97 -10.15 3.98
C LEU A 151 -7.68 -10.38 3.19
N ILE A 152 -6.67 -10.98 3.83
CA ILE A 152 -5.41 -11.34 3.15
C ILE A 152 -5.69 -12.32 2.01
N TRP A 153 -6.49 -13.36 2.25
CA TRP A 153 -6.86 -14.31 1.21
C TRP A 153 -7.59 -13.63 0.05
N ALA A 154 -8.62 -12.85 0.34
CA ALA A 154 -9.36 -12.10 -0.68
C ALA A 154 -8.46 -11.13 -1.46
N SER A 155 -7.45 -10.53 -0.80
CA SER A 155 -6.48 -9.66 -1.44
C SER A 155 -5.57 -10.41 -2.41
N ILE A 156 -5.18 -11.64 -2.08
CA ILE A 156 -4.39 -12.51 -2.96
C ILE A 156 -5.20 -12.85 -4.21
N ASP A 157 -6.45 -13.27 -4.04
CA ASP A 157 -7.36 -13.62 -5.15
C ASP A 157 -7.67 -12.42 -6.05
N ALA A 158 -7.79 -11.22 -5.47
CA ALA A 158 -8.06 -9.98 -6.21
C ALA A 158 -6.81 -9.36 -6.87
N GLY A 159 -5.64 -9.99 -6.74
CA GLY A 159 -4.37 -9.50 -7.27
C GLY A 159 -3.63 -8.60 -6.29
N ALA A 160 -3.01 -9.21 -5.27
CA ALA A 160 -2.23 -8.51 -4.24
C ALA A 160 -1.14 -7.59 -4.81
N GLU A 161 -0.58 -7.92 -5.97
CA GLU A 161 0.43 -7.11 -6.66
C GLU A 161 -0.12 -5.74 -7.09
N LEU A 162 -1.39 -5.68 -7.50
CA LEU A 162 -2.04 -4.44 -7.86
C LEU A 162 -2.34 -3.60 -6.62
N GLN A 163 -2.89 -4.24 -5.58
CA GLN A 163 -3.29 -3.56 -4.33
C GLN A 163 -2.09 -3.02 -3.55
N SER A 164 -1.00 -3.78 -3.48
CA SER A 164 0.24 -3.37 -2.80
C SER A 164 1.12 -2.43 -3.63
N GLY A 165 0.78 -2.20 -4.92
CA GLY A 165 1.57 -1.42 -5.84
C GLY A 165 2.82 -2.14 -6.39
N ALA A 166 2.98 -3.44 -6.11
CA ALA A 166 4.09 -4.23 -6.60
C ALA A 166 4.10 -4.31 -8.14
N LEU A 167 2.94 -4.39 -8.75
CA LEU A 167 2.77 -4.53 -10.21
C LEU A 167 3.59 -3.51 -11.01
N GLY A 168 3.57 -2.23 -10.61
CA GLY A 168 4.23 -1.17 -11.38
C GLY A 168 5.76 -1.23 -11.30
N TRP A 169 6.32 -1.24 -10.10
CA TRP A 169 7.77 -1.23 -9.94
C TRP A 169 8.43 -2.55 -10.37
N MET A 170 7.78 -3.70 -10.14
CA MET A 170 8.28 -4.99 -10.62
C MET A 170 8.28 -5.07 -12.14
N SER A 171 7.23 -4.58 -12.79
CA SER A 171 7.18 -4.47 -14.25
C SER A 171 8.30 -3.58 -14.78
N LEU A 172 8.57 -2.46 -14.12
CA LEU A 172 9.69 -1.58 -14.48
C LEU A 172 11.04 -2.28 -14.31
N ALA A 173 11.26 -2.97 -13.18
CA ALA A 173 12.49 -3.72 -12.93
C ALA A 173 12.76 -4.77 -14.02
N GLN A 174 11.69 -5.50 -14.43
CA GLN A 174 11.75 -6.53 -15.46
C GLN A 174 11.76 -6.00 -16.91
N ASN A 175 11.64 -4.68 -17.11
CA ASN A 175 11.48 -4.06 -18.43
C ASN A 175 10.25 -4.55 -19.21
N LYS A 176 9.15 -4.74 -18.53
CA LYS A 176 7.88 -5.20 -19.09
C LYS A 176 6.79 -4.16 -18.89
N ALA A 177 5.74 -4.21 -19.70
CA ALA A 177 4.51 -3.48 -19.42
C ALA A 177 3.75 -4.15 -18.26
N PRO A 178 3.11 -3.39 -17.34
CA PRO A 178 2.28 -3.97 -16.29
C PRO A 178 1.10 -4.72 -16.93
N LYS A 179 0.93 -5.97 -16.54
CA LYS A 179 -0.22 -6.79 -16.94
C LYS A 179 -1.23 -6.77 -15.79
N PHE A 180 -2.38 -6.15 -16.04
CA PHE A 180 -3.46 -6.14 -15.05
C PHE A 180 -4.13 -7.51 -15.01
N PRO A 181 -4.54 -8.02 -13.84
CA PRO A 181 -5.35 -9.23 -13.74
C PRO A 181 -6.65 -9.02 -14.54
N GLU A 182 -7.04 -10.05 -15.29
CA GLU A 182 -8.33 -10.05 -15.95
C GLU A 182 -9.42 -10.08 -14.88
N LEU A 183 -10.33 -9.10 -14.94
CA LEU A 183 -11.50 -9.12 -14.05
C LEU A 183 -12.31 -10.37 -14.40
N PRO A 184 -12.74 -11.17 -13.40
CA PRO A 184 -13.64 -12.27 -13.65
C PRO A 184 -14.89 -11.72 -14.34
N THR A 185 -15.12 -12.15 -15.57
CA THR A 185 -16.38 -11.86 -16.29
C THR A 185 -17.45 -12.65 -15.59
N PHE A 186 -18.19 -12.01 -14.70
CA PHE A 186 -19.46 -12.56 -14.23
C PHE A 186 -20.41 -12.56 -15.42
N GLY A 187 -20.57 -13.76 -16.03
CA GLY A 187 -21.56 -14.00 -17.06
C GLY A 187 -22.97 -14.10 -16.46
#